data_b3d2c58c29bd955335dd611e59344d47
#
_entry.id   b3d2c58c29bd955335dd611e59344d47
#
_cell.length_a   1.000
_cell.length_b   1.000
_cell.length_c   1.000
_cell.angle_alpha   90.00
_cell.angle_beta   90.00
_cell.angle_gamma   90.00
#
_symmetry.space_group_name_H-M   'P 1'
#
loop_
_entity.id
_entity.type
_entity.pdbx_description
1 polymer ?
#
loop_
_entity_poly.entity_id
_entity_poly.type
_entity_poly.pdbx_seq_one_letter_code
_entity_poly.pdbx_strand_id
1 'polypeptide(L)'
;MTATPENVSTKSRQEDLAQSTLPPTKGAFPLLSFAKTLWLFTESDFATFVFPDTVFGIFAALSGPLLTGNASPDLLQILRRLPYVVLWNWLNLLIFDLANQRHPESILEDSINKPWRPLPSGRISVSQTRHLLLIALPVVLGINYCLGAWEETILLFTLTWMYNDLGGGDDGFIVRNIIIAVAFSQYNKGALRVATGENAVSPAAWWWLAVTSGVIGTTMQVQDMKDQEGDRAKNRRTAPLVIGDGAARWTIAIPTAIWSFACPIFWRLSFLGYVLPVSIGMIIVFRILLLRSFIADKRTWWLWAAWTGIIWMTPLFKDYSVFVRFLHNFRS
;
A
#
# COMPACT_ATOMS: atom_id res chain seq x y z
N MET A 1 3.86 51.30 -2.58
CA MET A 1 3.72 49.98 -1.98
C MET A 1 5.02 49.23 -2.26
N THR A 2 5.91 49.19 -1.30
CA THR A 2 7.24 48.59 -1.38
C THR A 2 7.13 47.14 -0.95
N ALA A 3 7.48 46.19 -1.84
CA ALA A 3 7.53 44.76 -1.55
C ALA A 3 8.60 44.47 -0.50
N THR A 4 8.27 43.70 0.52
CA THR A 4 9.16 43.31 1.61
C THR A 4 10.27 42.37 1.13
N PRO A 5 11.52 42.49 1.64
CA PRO A 5 12.67 41.70 1.16
C PRO A 5 12.59 40.16 1.38
N GLU A 6 11.72 39.70 2.25
CA GLU A 6 11.59 38.25 2.56
C GLU A 6 11.00 37.39 1.43
N ASN A 7 10.18 37.98 0.56
CA ASN A 7 9.55 37.21 -0.56
C ASN A 7 10.50 36.98 -1.74
N VAL A 8 11.63 37.67 -1.81
CA VAL A 8 12.62 37.52 -2.90
C VAL A 8 13.58 36.35 -2.59
N SER A 9 13.93 36.14 -1.32
CA SER A 9 14.87 35.10 -0.87
C SER A 9 14.32 33.67 -1.00
N THR A 10 13.02 33.48 -0.78
CA THR A 10 12.38 32.16 -0.92
C THR A 10 12.18 31.75 -2.37
N LYS A 11 11.87 32.71 -3.24
CA LYS A 11 11.67 32.43 -4.67
C LYS A 11 12.97 32.13 -5.40
N SER A 12 14.05 32.84 -5.09
CA SER A 12 15.38 32.57 -5.64
C SER A 12 15.93 31.24 -5.17
N ARG A 13 15.69 30.86 -3.92
CA ARG A 13 16.12 29.55 -3.37
C ARG A 13 15.33 28.37 -3.97
N GLN A 14 14.06 28.55 -4.34
CA GLN A 14 13.27 27.57 -5.06
C GLN A 14 13.72 27.43 -6.52
N GLU A 15 14.10 28.51 -7.17
CA GLU A 15 14.63 28.52 -8.54
C GLU A 15 16.04 27.90 -8.60
N ASP A 16 16.89 28.14 -7.61
CA ASP A 16 18.22 27.54 -7.49
C ASP A 16 18.17 26.04 -7.19
N LEU A 17 17.22 25.57 -6.38
CA LEU A 17 16.98 24.14 -6.16
C LEU A 17 16.42 23.44 -7.41
N ALA A 18 15.64 24.14 -8.22
CA ALA A 18 15.14 23.62 -9.50
C ALA A 18 16.23 23.56 -10.58
N GLN A 19 17.29 24.36 -10.47
CA GLN A 19 18.40 24.43 -11.45
C GLN A 19 19.64 23.62 -11.06
N SER A 20 19.77 23.15 -9.81
CA SER A 20 20.91 22.34 -9.36
C SER A 20 20.80 20.85 -9.74
N THR A 21 20.22 20.53 -10.89
CA THR A 21 20.32 19.18 -11.45
C THR A 21 21.67 19.06 -12.15
N LEU A 22 22.62 18.36 -11.51
CA LEU A 22 23.81 17.87 -12.18
C LEU A 22 23.42 17.21 -13.51
N PRO A 23 24.15 17.51 -14.62
CA PRO A 23 23.84 16.90 -15.89
C PRO A 23 23.97 15.37 -15.74
N PRO A 24 23.05 14.58 -16.30
CA PRO A 24 23.14 13.14 -16.26
C PRO A 24 24.44 12.74 -16.93
N THR A 25 25.26 11.95 -16.22
CA THR A 25 26.41 11.29 -16.82
C THR A 25 25.93 10.54 -18.07
N LYS A 26 26.43 10.91 -19.23
CA LYS A 26 26.18 10.27 -20.52
C LYS A 26 26.79 8.84 -20.49
N GLY A 27 26.08 7.91 -19.89
CA GLY A 27 26.39 6.49 -19.90
C GLY A 27 25.09 5.72 -19.98
N ALA A 28 24.97 4.74 -20.87
CA ALA A 28 23.87 3.81 -20.88
C ALA A 28 23.72 3.23 -19.46
N PHE A 29 22.54 3.40 -18.85
CA PHE A 29 22.28 2.82 -17.52
C PHE A 29 22.48 1.32 -17.62
N PRO A 30 23.45 0.70 -16.92
CA PRO A 30 23.53 -0.75 -16.89
C PRO A 30 22.17 -1.28 -16.42
N LEU A 31 21.65 -2.33 -17.03
CA LEU A 31 20.32 -2.90 -16.73
C LEU A 31 20.09 -3.08 -15.21
N LEU A 32 21.14 -3.52 -14.49
CA LEU A 32 21.12 -3.64 -13.03
C LEU A 32 20.94 -2.30 -12.31
N SER A 33 21.51 -1.21 -12.82
CA SER A 33 21.32 0.13 -12.24
C SER A 33 19.89 0.62 -12.45
N PHE A 34 19.30 0.34 -13.60
CA PHE A 34 17.91 0.66 -13.88
C PHE A 34 16.95 -0.15 -12.98
N ALA A 35 17.12 -1.47 -12.90
CA ALA A 35 16.34 -2.32 -12.00
C ALA A 35 16.42 -1.85 -10.55
N LYS A 36 17.62 -1.50 -10.07
CA LYS A 36 17.81 -0.91 -8.75
C LYS A 36 17.03 0.41 -8.59
N THR A 37 16.98 1.24 -9.62
CA THR A 37 16.21 2.50 -9.57
C THR A 37 14.71 2.23 -9.43
N LEU A 38 14.15 1.28 -10.18
CA LEU A 38 12.75 0.88 -10.05
C LEU A 38 12.45 0.33 -8.66
N TRP A 39 13.33 -0.50 -8.11
CA TRP A 39 13.21 -1.01 -6.75
C TRP A 39 13.19 0.10 -5.71
N LEU A 40 14.09 1.08 -5.79
CA LEU A 40 14.19 2.19 -4.86
C LEU A 40 12.96 3.11 -4.87
N PHE A 41 12.17 3.16 -5.95
CA PHE A 41 10.87 3.83 -5.94
C PHE A 41 9.90 3.15 -4.97
N THR A 42 9.87 1.81 -4.94
CA THR A 42 8.86 1.01 -4.25
C THR A 42 9.32 0.38 -2.94
N GLU A 43 10.62 0.41 -2.63
CA GLU A 43 11.23 -0.26 -1.48
C GLU A 43 10.53 0.04 -0.16
N SER A 44 10.25 1.31 0.12
CA SER A 44 9.65 1.75 1.39
C SER A 44 8.20 1.28 1.56
N ASP A 45 7.52 1.05 0.46
CA ASP A 45 6.08 0.78 0.44
C ASP A 45 5.76 -0.69 0.11
N PHE A 46 6.77 -1.45 -0.38
CA PHE A 46 6.63 -2.85 -0.77
C PHE A 46 6.08 -3.74 0.36
N ALA A 47 6.64 -3.62 1.56
CA ALA A 47 6.25 -4.45 2.71
C ALA A 47 4.84 -4.14 3.24
N THR A 48 4.29 -2.98 2.94
CA THR A 48 2.99 -2.51 3.46
C THR A 48 1.88 -2.52 2.42
N PHE A 49 2.22 -2.65 1.14
CA PHE A 49 1.28 -2.80 0.04
C PHE A 49 1.41 -4.18 -0.62
N VAL A 50 2.55 -4.50 -1.22
CA VAL A 50 2.67 -5.74 -2.01
C VAL A 50 2.52 -6.98 -1.14
N PHE A 51 3.09 -6.98 0.07
CA PHE A 51 3.03 -8.14 0.94
C PHE A 51 1.59 -8.46 1.41
N PRO A 52 0.83 -7.56 2.08
CA PRO A 52 -0.50 -7.87 2.56
C PRO A 52 -1.49 -8.18 1.42
N ASP A 53 -1.41 -7.47 0.29
CA ASP A 53 -2.33 -7.71 -0.83
C ASP A 53 -2.00 -9.04 -1.56
N THR A 54 -0.72 -9.45 -1.58
CA THR A 54 -0.33 -10.80 -2.03
C THR A 54 -0.86 -11.87 -1.09
N VAL A 55 -0.75 -11.65 0.23
CA VAL A 55 -1.35 -12.55 1.23
C VAL A 55 -2.84 -12.65 1.01
N PHE A 56 -3.55 -11.52 0.81
CA PHE A 56 -4.97 -11.56 0.48
C PHE A 56 -5.26 -12.43 -0.73
N GLY A 57 -4.61 -12.17 -1.87
CA GLY A 57 -4.84 -12.89 -3.11
C GLY A 57 -4.68 -14.39 -2.98
N ILE A 58 -3.58 -14.85 -2.38
CA ILE A 58 -3.27 -16.28 -2.21
C ILE A 58 -4.23 -16.93 -1.20
N PHE A 59 -4.43 -16.35 -0.03
CA PHE A 59 -5.26 -16.98 1.01
C PHE A 59 -6.75 -16.89 0.70
N ALA A 60 -7.20 -15.85 0.01
CA ALA A 60 -8.56 -15.77 -0.52
C ALA A 60 -8.82 -16.82 -1.60
N ALA A 61 -7.85 -17.06 -2.50
CA ALA A 61 -7.96 -18.14 -3.49
C ALA A 61 -8.01 -19.52 -2.84
N LEU A 62 -7.20 -19.75 -1.80
CA LEU A 62 -7.20 -21.00 -1.02
C LEU A 62 -8.48 -21.21 -0.20
N SER A 63 -9.22 -20.15 0.15
CA SER A 63 -10.49 -20.27 0.85
C SER A 63 -11.63 -20.84 -0.03
N GLY A 64 -11.36 -21.05 -1.32
CA GLY A 64 -12.25 -21.72 -2.26
C GLY A 64 -13.64 -21.09 -2.34
N PRO A 65 -14.71 -21.87 -2.16
CA PRO A 65 -16.08 -21.40 -2.41
C PRO A 65 -16.54 -20.28 -1.48
N LEU A 66 -15.80 -19.97 -0.43
CA LEU A 66 -16.11 -18.80 0.43
C LEU A 66 -15.93 -17.49 -0.33
N LEU A 67 -14.84 -17.34 -1.09
CA LEU A 67 -14.48 -16.09 -1.77
C LEU A 67 -14.43 -16.21 -3.29
N THR A 68 -14.42 -17.41 -3.85
CA THR A 68 -14.35 -17.69 -5.29
C THR A 68 -15.44 -18.62 -5.75
N GLY A 69 -15.55 -18.87 -7.06
CA GLY A 69 -16.41 -19.93 -7.62
C GLY A 69 -15.81 -21.34 -7.52
N ASN A 70 -14.55 -21.46 -7.08
CA ASN A 70 -13.82 -22.72 -7.10
C ASN A 70 -14.16 -23.61 -5.88
N ALA A 71 -14.84 -24.71 -6.11
CA ALA A 71 -15.23 -25.66 -5.06
C ALA A 71 -14.05 -26.47 -4.49
N SER A 72 -12.96 -26.60 -5.25
CA SER A 72 -11.79 -27.42 -4.89
C SER A 72 -10.49 -26.71 -5.28
N PRO A 73 -10.03 -25.72 -4.49
CA PRO A 73 -8.82 -24.99 -4.81
C PRO A 73 -7.59 -25.91 -4.78
N ASP A 74 -6.79 -25.84 -5.85
CA ASP A 74 -5.50 -26.56 -5.94
C ASP A 74 -4.39 -25.67 -5.40
N LEU A 75 -3.80 -26.05 -4.28
CA LEU A 75 -2.72 -25.32 -3.65
C LEU A 75 -1.52 -25.14 -4.57
N LEU A 76 -1.10 -26.20 -5.28
CA LEU A 76 0.09 -26.14 -6.12
C LEU A 76 -0.12 -25.17 -7.29
N GLN A 77 -1.31 -25.20 -7.89
CA GLN A 77 -1.69 -24.26 -8.94
C GLN A 77 -1.69 -22.81 -8.44
N ILE A 78 -2.27 -22.57 -7.26
CA ILE A 78 -2.29 -21.21 -6.65
C ILE A 78 -0.87 -20.76 -6.31
N LEU A 79 -0.03 -21.63 -5.72
CA LEU A 79 1.36 -21.28 -5.40
C LEU A 79 2.21 -21.03 -6.66
N ARG A 80 1.96 -21.72 -7.77
CA ARG A 80 2.60 -21.41 -9.06
C ARG A 80 2.23 -20.01 -9.58
N ARG A 81 1.11 -19.46 -9.15
CA ARG A 81 0.67 -18.11 -9.51
C ARG A 81 1.20 -17.01 -8.58
N LEU A 82 1.80 -17.36 -7.44
CA LEU A 82 2.37 -16.40 -6.50
C LEU A 82 3.31 -15.36 -7.15
N PRO A 83 4.27 -15.73 -8.04
CA PRO A 83 5.11 -14.73 -8.70
C PRO A 83 4.30 -13.71 -9.54
N TYR A 84 3.23 -14.14 -10.17
CA TYR A 84 2.36 -13.27 -10.95
C TYR A 84 1.52 -12.33 -10.07
N VAL A 85 1.07 -12.80 -8.90
CA VAL A 85 0.37 -11.97 -7.91
C VAL A 85 1.30 -10.89 -7.37
N VAL A 86 2.54 -11.25 -7.01
CA VAL A 86 3.57 -10.31 -6.58
C VAL A 86 3.87 -9.29 -7.68
N LEU A 87 4.04 -9.76 -8.93
CA LEU A 87 4.31 -8.90 -10.07
C LEU A 87 3.17 -7.91 -10.30
N TRP A 88 1.91 -8.36 -10.26
CA TRP A 88 0.73 -7.51 -10.45
C TRP A 88 0.65 -6.42 -9.39
N ASN A 89 0.79 -6.78 -8.11
CA ASN A 89 0.79 -5.82 -7.01
C ASN A 89 1.95 -4.82 -7.13
N TRP A 90 3.17 -5.31 -7.42
CA TRP A 90 4.35 -4.46 -7.54
C TRP A 90 4.26 -3.49 -8.72
N LEU A 91 3.76 -3.92 -9.88
CA LEU A 91 3.63 -3.06 -11.06
C LEU A 91 2.64 -1.91 -10.81
N ASN A 92 1.51 -2.18 -10.16
CA ASN A 92 0.54 -1.13 -9.81
C ASN A 92 1.11 -0.18 -8.75
N LEU A 93 1.84 -0.69 -7.73
CA LEU A 93 2.56 0.13 -6.78
C LEU A 93 3.62 1.02 -7.46
N LEU A 94 4.37 0.48 -8.41
CA LEU A 94 5.36 1.24 -9.18
C LEU A 94 4.73 2.43 -9.91
N ILE A 95 3.56 2.25 -10.55
CA ILE A 95 2.84 3.36 -11.19
C ILE A 95 2.44 4.42 -10.15
N PHE A 96 1.92 4.00 -9.00
CA PHE A 96 1.56 4.92 -7.91
C PHE A 96 2.79 5.71 -7.42
N ASP A 97 3.90 5.03 -7.15
CA ASP A 97 5.11 5.66 -6.62
C ASP A 97 5.79 6.59 -7.63
N LEU A 98 5.83 6.22 -8.92
CA LEU A 98 6.31 7.11 -9.98
C LEU A 98 5.46 8.38 -10.09
N ALA A 99 4.13 8.25 -9.98
CA ALA A 99 3.23 9.38 -10.02
C ALA A 99 3.37 10.26 -8.77
N ASN A 100 3.48 9.67 -7.58
CA ASN A 100 3.57 10.37 -6.30
C ASN A 100 4.89 11.12 -6.13
N GLN A 101 6.02 10.43 -6.37
CA GLN A 101 7.35 10.95 -6.04
C GLN A 101 7.85 12.03 -7.01
N ARG A 102 7.24 12.22 -8.19
CA ARG A 102 7.66 13.20 -9.19
C ARG A 102 7.24 14.66 -8.88
N HIS A 103 6.33 14.87 -7.94
CA HIS A 103 5.87 16.21 -7.56
C HIS A 103 6.92 16.95 -6.72
N PRO A 104 7.15 18.25 -6.95
CA PRO A 104 8.16 19.03 -6.21
C PRO A 104 7.99 18.95 -4.69
N GLU A 105 6.74 19.02 -4.22
CA GLU A 105 6.40 18.95 -2.80
C GLU A 105 6.69 17.56 -2.22
N SER A 106 6.50 16.50 -3.00
CA SER A 106 6.83 15.12 -2.60
C SER A 106 8.34 14.89 -2.55
N ILE A 107 9.12 15.53 -3.45
CA ILE A 107 10.58 15.47 -3.40
C ILE A 107 11.09 16.15 -2.13
N LEU A 108 10.48 17.27 -1.72
CA LEU A 108 10.83 17.97 -0.48
C LEU A 108 10.51 17.08 0.74
N GLU A 109 9.30 16.50 0.81
CA GLU A 109 8.90 15.55 1.84
C GLU A 109 9.87 14.36 1.93
N ASP A 110 10.15 13.74 0.79
CA ASP A 110 11.04 12.57 0.71
C ASP A 110 12.50 12.92 1.05
N SER A 111 12.96 14.12 0.79
CA SER A 111 14.31 14.56 1.18
C SER A 111 14.52 14.52 2.70
N ILE A 112 13.44 14.63 3.47
CA ILE A 112 13.42 14.57 4.93
C ILE A 112 13.17 13.14 5.40
N ASN A 113 12.07 12.51 4.91
CA ASN A 113 11.59 11.23 5.42
C ASN A 113 12.32 10.02 4.78
N LYS A 114 12.70 10.11 3.49
CA LYS A 114 13.21 9.01 2.67
C LYS A 114 14.30 9.50 1.70
N PRO A 115 15.45 10.06 2.18
CA PRO A 115 16.47 10.70 1.33
C PRO A 115 17.13 9.75 0.32
N TRP A 116 16.99 8.44 0.49
CA TRP A 116 17.51 7.42 -0.44
C TRP A 116 16.61 7.17 -1.66
N ARG A 117 15.39 7.71 -1.70
CA ARG A 117 14.50 7.59 -2.87
C ARG A 117 15.16 8.18 -4.13
N PRO A 118 14.81 7.70 -5.34
CA PRO A 118 15.52 8.05 -6.57
C PRO A 118 15.59 9.56 -6.89
N LEU A 119 14.53 10.32 -6.61
CA LEU A 119 14.48 11.76 -6.90
C LEU A 119 15.28 12.58 -5.89
N PRO A 120 15.08 12.46 -4.56
CA PRO A 120 15.88 13.19 -3.57
C PRO A 120 17.38 12.86 -3.66
N SER A 121 17.74 11.63 -3.96
CA SER A 121 19.13 11.20 -4.11
C SER A 121 19.79 11.65 -5.43
N GLY A 122 19.05 12.33 -6.32
CA GLY A 122 19.55 12.75 -7.63
C GLY A 122 19.82 11.61 -8.62
N ARG A 123 19.34 10.39 -8.32
CA ARG A 123 19.55 9.21 -9.16
C ARG A 123 18.79 9.29 -10.49
N ILE A 124 17.65 9.97 -10.52
CA ILE A 124 16.83 10.20 -11.70
C ILE A 124 16.22 11.62 -11.60
N SER A 125 16.03 12.28 -12.72
CA SER A 125 15.39 13.59 -12.75
C SER A 125 13.85 13.49 -12.84
N VAL A 126 13.15 14.57 -12.49
CA VAL A 126 11.68 14.68 -12.63
C VAL A 126 11.24 14.42 -14.08
N SER A 127 11.97 14.99 -15.07
CA SER A 127 11.68 14.76 -16.50
C SER A 127 11.85 13.30 -16.90
N GLN A 128 12.91 12.64 -16.45
CA GLN A 128 13.14 11.21 -16.70
C GLN A 128 12.07 10.35 -16.04
N THR A 129 11.67 10.65 -14.81
CA THR A 129 10.58 9.95 -14.10
C THR A 129 9.26 10.09 -14.84
N ARG A 130 8.95 11.30 -15.36
CA ARG A 130 7.76 11.53 -16.19
C ARG A 130 7.78 10.69 -17.48
N HIS A 131 8.91 10.61 -18.18
CA HIS A 131 9.02 9.77 -19.37
C HIS A 131 8.92 8.28 -19.04
N LEU A 132 9.51 7.86 -17.91
CA LEU A 132 9.38 6.49 -17.41
C LEU A 132 7.91 6.15 -17.14
N LEU A 133 7.16 7.04 -16.46
CA LEU A 133 5.74 6.85 -16.19
C LEU A 133 4.91 6.76 -17.47
N LEU A 134 5.19 7.61 -18.48
CA LEU A 134 4.50 7.56 -19.79
C LEU A 134 4.67 6.22 -20.48
N ILE A 135 5.84 5.59 -20.37
CA ILE A 135 6.11 4.26 -20.93
C ILE A 135 5.52 3.16 -20.03
N ALA A 136 5.66 3.29 -18.72
CA ALA A 136 5.22 2.28 -17.77
C ALA A 136 3.69 2.10 -17.77
N LEU A 137 2.90 3.15 -17.92
CA LEU A 137 1.43 3.08 -17.91
C LEU A 137 0.89 2.07 -18.96
N PRO A 138 1.16 2.20 -20.29
CA PRO A 138 0.66 1.24 -21.27
C PRO A 138 1.29 -0.14 -21.10
N VAL A 139 2.56 -0.23 -20.71
CA VAL A 139 3.24 -1.51 -20.50
C VAL A 139 2.61 -2.28 -19.33
N VAL A 140 2.40 -1.62 -18.20
CA VAL A 140 1.77 -2.24 -17.01
C VAL A 140 0.33 -2.63 -17.32
N LEU A 141 -0.44 -1.78 -18.01
CA LEU A 141 -1.80 -2.11 -18.42
C LEU A 141 -1.82 -3.35 -19.33
N GLY A 142 -0.90 -3.44 -20.30
CA GLY A 142 -0.78 -4.60 -21.19
C GLY A 142 -0.41 -5.89 -20.44
N ILE A 143 0.55 -5.84 -19.51
CA ILE A 143 0.90 -6.99 -18.68
C ILE A 143 -0.31 -7.41 -17.81
N ASN A 144 -0.98 -6.46 -17.19
CA ASN A 144 -2.12 -6.72 -16.31
C ASN A 144 -3.36 -7.20 -17.09
N TYR A 145 -3.49 -6.82 -18.37
CA TYR A 145 -4.46 -7.41 -19.27
C TYR A 145 -4.19 -8.92 -19.49
N CYS A 146 -2.93 -9.28 -19.75
CA CYS A 146 -2.53 -10.68 -19.89
C CYS A 146 -2.71 -11.48 -18.57
N LEU A 147 -2.59 -10.83 -17.41
CA LEU A 147 -2.84 -11.43 -16.12
C LEU A 147 -4.34 -11.52 -15.75
N GLY A 148 -5.23 -10.94 -16.56
CA GLY A 148 -6.68 -10.98 -16.36
C GLY A 148 -7.21 -9.96 -15.33
N ALA A 149 -6.41 -8.97 -14.90
CA ALA A 149 -6.78 -7.98 -13.87
C ALA A 149 -6.67 -6.52 -14.37
N TRP A 150 -7.00 -6.30 -15.64
CA TRP A 150 -6.91 -4.98 -16.29
C TRP A 150 -7.98 -3.99 -15.78
N GLU A 151 -9.17 -4.47 -15.40
CA GLU A 151 -10.25 -3.62 -14.88
C GLU A 151 -9.84 -2.97 -13.56
N GLU A 152 -9.27 -3.76 -12.64
CA GLU A 152 -8.74 -3.29 -11.37
C GLU A 152 -7.56 -2.33 -11.60
N THR A 153 -6.72 -2.61 -12.61
CA THR A 153 -5.60 -1.74 -12.99
C THR A 153 -6.08 -0.36 -13.45
N ILE A 154 -7.10 -0.28 -14.30
CA ILE A 154 -7.67 1.01 -14.75
C ILE A 154 -8.21 1.81 -13.55
N LEU A 155 -8.91 1.14 -12.63
CA LEU A 155 -9.40 1.80 -11.41
C LEU A 155 -8.24 2.29 -10.53
N LEU A 156 -7.19 1.49 -10.37
CA LEU A 156 -5.98 1.90 -9.64
C LEU A 156 -5.29 3.10 -10.30
N PHE A 157 -5.20 3.14 -11.63
CA PHE A 157 -4.63 4.30 -12.34
C PHE A 157 -5.50 5.54 -12.14
N THR A 158 -6.82 5.40 -12.17
CA THR A 158 -7.76 6.50 -11.89
C THR A 158 -7.59 7.01 -10.46
N LEU A 159 -7.52 6.12 -9.48
CA LEU A 159 -7.31 6.48 -8.06
C LEU A 159 -5.92 7.11 -7.84
N THR A 160 -4.89 6.62 -8.55
CA THR A 160 -3.54 7.22 -8.55
C THR A 160 -3.57 8.65 -9.07
N TRP A 161 -4.29 8.90 -10.15
CA TRP A 161 -4.50 10.24 -10.68
C TRP A 161 -5.28 11.14 -9.72
N MET A 162 -6.37 10.65 -9.14
CA MET A 162 -7.14 11.38 -8.13
C MET A 162 -6.28 11.74 -6.90
N TYR A 163 -5.47 10.80 -6.45
CA TYR A 163 -4.63 10.99 -5.26
C TYR A 163 -3.52 12.01 -5.49
N ASN A 164 -2.80 11.92 -6.63
CA ASN A 164 -1.60 12.71 -6.92
C ASN A 164 -1.92 13.98 -7.70
N ASP A 165 -2.37 13.86 -8.94
CA ASP A 165 -2.52 14.99 -9.84
C ASP A 165 -3.74 15.88 -9.53
N LEU A 166 -4.81 15.30 -8.95
CA LEU A 166 -5.96 16.06 -8.47
C LEU A 166 -5.84 16.47 -6.99
N GLY A 167 -4.72 16.13 -6.33
CA GLY A 167 -4.42 16.57 -4.97
C GLY A 167 -5.23 15.89 -3.86
N GLY A 168 -6.01 14.83 -4.17
CA GLY A 168 -6.85 14.15 -3.17
C GLY A 168 -6.05 13.55 -1.99
N GLY A 169 -4.76 13.28 -2.18
CA GLY A 169 -3.84 12.84 -1.13
C GLY A 169 -3.45 13.93 -0.13
N ASP A 170 -3.63 15.20 -0.49
CA ASP A 170 -3.24 16.38 0.30
C ASP A 170 -4.44 17.19 0.82
N ASP A 171 -5.66 16.95 0.28
CA ASP A 171 -6.91 17.67 0.64
C ASP A 171 -7.31 17.47 2.11
N GLY A 172 -6.91 16.36 2.71
CA GLY A 172 -7.11 16.05 4.11
C GLY A 172 -7.11 14.55 4.36
N PHE A 173 -6.84 14.15 5.60
CA PHE A 173 -6.66 12.74 5.94
C PHE A 173 -7.91 11.87 5.66
N ILE A 174 -9.13 12.43 5.71
CA ILE A 174 -10.37 11.68 5.43
C ILE A 174 -10.45 11.33 3.94
N VAL A 175 -10.32 12.31 3.04
CA VAL A 175 -10.37 12.10 1.58
C VAL A 175 -9.26 11.14 1.16
N ARG A 176 -8.05 11.39 1.66
CA ARG A 176 -6.89 10.53 1.45
C ARG A 176 -7.16 9.07 1.86
N ASN A 177 -7.67 8.85 3.06
CA ASN A 177 -7.95 7.51 3.57
C ASN A 177 -9.04 6.80 2.77
N ILE A 178 -10.06 7.52 2.29
CA ILE A 178 -11.10 6.95 1.42
C ILE A 178 -10.50 6.48 0.09
N ILE A 179 -9.69 7.32 -0.58
CA ILE A 179 -9.04 6.95 -1.85
C ILE A 179 -8.17 5.70 -1.66
N ILE A 180 -7.38 5.67 -0.58
CA ILE A 180 -6.50 4.54 -0.27
C ILE A 180 -7.31 3.28 0.05
N ALA A 181 -8.38 3.38 0.84
CA ALA A 181 -9.24 2.25 1.18
C ALA A 181 -9.87 1.61 -0.07
N VAL A 182 -10.34 2.42 -1.01
CA VAL A 182 -10.84 1.95 -2.30
C VAL A 182 -9.73 1.32 -3.14
N ALA A 183 -8.53 1.91 -3.15
CA ALA A 183 -7.37 1.36 -3.86
C ALA A 183 -6.99 -0.03 -3.32
N PHE A 184 -6.91 -0.21 -1.98
CA PHE A 184 -6.65 -1.53 -1.39
C PHE A 184 -7.71 -2.57 -1.74
N SER A 185 -8.99 -2.17 -1.86
CA SER A 185 -10.03 -3.07 -2.37
C SER A 185 -9.71 -3.56 -3.78
N GLN A 186 -9.21 -2.67 -4.67
CA GLN A 186 -8.83 -3.05 -6.03
C GLN A 186 -7.56 -3.90 -6.04
N TYR A 187 -6.54 -3.59 -5.21
CA TYR A 187 -5.38 -4.44 -5.03
C TYR A 187 -5.77 -5.84 -4.58
N ASN A 188 -6.58 -5.96 -3.54
CA ASN A 188 -7.06 -7.24 -3.03
C ASN A 188 -7.86 -8.03 -4.08
N LYS A 189 -8.79 -7.37 -4.80
CA LYS A 189 -9.61 -8.00 -5.84
C LYS A 189 -8.75 -8.48 -7.01
N GLY A 190 -7.85 -7.64 -7.50
CA GLY A 190 -6.95 -8.01 -8.60
C GLY A 190 -5.97 -9.11 -8.22
N ALA A 191 -5.40 -9.07 -7.01
CA ALA A 191 -4.55 -10.12 -6.47
C ALA A 191 -5.29 -11.47 -6.43
N LEU A 192 -6.58 -11.48 -6.00
CA LEU A 192 -7.42 -12.66 -6.02
C LEU A 192 -7.65 -13.19 -7.45
N ARG A 193 -7.99 -12.30 -8.40
CA ARG A 193 -8.18 -12.68 -9.82
C ARG A 193 -6.92 -13.30 -10.41
N VAL A 194 -5.77 -12.69 -10.16
CA VAL A 194 -4.48 -13.23 -10.64
C VAL A 194 -4.16 -14.56 -9.96
N ALA A 195 -4.45 -14.73 -8.67
CA ALA A 195 -4.19 -15.97 -7.95
C ALA A 195 -5.04 -17.14 -8.43
N THR A 196 -6.32 -16.89 -8.77
CA THR A 196 -7.23 -17.94 -9.26
C THR A 196 -7.13 -18.15 -10.77
N GLY A 197 -6.84 -17.10 -11.54
CA GLY A 197 -6.98 -17.07 -13.00
C GLY A 197 -8.44 -17.00 -13.48
N GLU A 198 -9.36 -16.75 -12.58
CA GLU A 198 -10.80 -16.71 -12.82
C GLU A 198 -11.39 -15.33 -12.49
N ASN A 199 -12.47 -14.96 -13.17
CA ASN A 199 -13.17 -13.70 -12.92
C ASN A 199 -14.28 -13.82 -11.85
N ALA A 200 -14.60 -15.04 -11.42
CA ALA A 200 -15.70 -15.27 -10.50
C ALA A 200 -15.32 -14.94 -9.06
N VAL A 201 -15.96 -13.92 -8.52
CA VAL A 201 -15.85 -13.51 -7.12
C VAL A 201 -17.19 -13.79 -6.46
N SER A 202 -17.20 -14.51 -5.33
CA SER A 202 -18.42 -14.83 -4.59
C SER A 202 -19.11 -13.59 -4.01
N PRO A 203 -20.42 -13.61 -3.71
CA PRO A 203 -21.07 -12.52 -3.00
C PRO A 203 -20.40 -12.20 -1.65
N ALA A 204 -19.90 -13.21 -0.93
CA ALA A 204 -19.19 -13.00 0.33
C ALA A 204 -17.85 -12.27 0.14
N ALA A 205 -17.17 -12.46 -1.00
CA ALA A 205 -15.96 -11.73 -1.30
C ALA A 205 -16.18 -10.21 -1.45
N TRP A 206 -17.30 -9.78 -2.02
CA TRP A 206 -17.63 -8.35 -2.09
C TRP A 206 -17.81 -7.74 -0.71
N TRP A 207 -18.49 -8.43 0.20
CA TRP A 207 -18.60 -7.98 1.60
C TRP A 207 -17.25 -7.99 2.29
N TRP A 208 -16.42 -9.00 2.02
CA TRP A 208 -15.08 -9.06 2.60
C TRP A 208 -14.17 -7.94 2.08
N LEU A 209 -14.23 -7.61 0.79
CA LEU A 209 -13.55 -6.46 0.21
C LEU A 209 -14.01 -5.14 0.86
N ALA A 210 -15.31 -4.98 1.14
CA ALA A 210 -15.83 -3.81 1.85
C ALA A 210 -15.30 -3.75 3.30
N VAL A 211 -15.27 -4.89 4.01
CA VAL A 211 -14.70 -4.97 5.38
C VAL A 211 -13.21 -4.60 5.36
N THR A 212 -12.43 -5.17 4.44
CA THR A 212 -10.99 -4.86 4.33
C THR A 212 -10.75 -3.39 3.98
N SER A 213 -11.58 -2.79 3.13
CA SER A 213 -11.55 -1.34 2.88
C SER A 213 -11.83 -0.53 4.14
N GLY A 214 -12.78 -0.97 4.97
CA GLY A 214 -13.09 -0.35 6.26
C GLY A 214 -11.88 -0.41 7.23
N VAL A 215 -11.22 -1.57 7.29
CA VAL A 215 -9.98 -1.73 8.07
C VAL A 215 -8.93 -0.69 7.63
N ILE A 216 -8.63 -0.64 6.33
CA ILE A 216 -7.63 0.30 5.78
C ILE A 216 -8.06 1.75 6.03
N GLY A 217 -9.29 2.12 5.63
CA GLY A 217 -9.76 3.51 5.70
C GLY A 217 -9.75 4.11 7.12
N THR A 218 -9.87 3.26 8.14
CA THR A 218 -9.91 3.69 9.54
C THR A 218 -8.60 3.53 10.31
N THR A 219 -7.62 2.77 9.80
CA THR A 219 -6.37 2.50 10.53
C THR A 219 -5.11 2.94 9.80
N MET A 220 -5.18 3.23 8.49
CA MET A 220 -4.02 3.50 7.65
C MET A 220 -3.20 4.73 8.05
N GLN A 221 -3.79 5.71 8.74
CA GLN A 221 -3.06 6.87 9.25
C GLN A 221 -1.95 6.51 10.26
N VAL A 222 -1.79 5.24 10.63
CA VAL A 222 -0.63 4.75 11.39
C VAL A 222 0.70 5.08 10.70
N GLN A 223 0.73 5.13 9.36
CA GLN A 223 1.91 5.52 8.60
C GLN A 223 2.31 6.98 8.82
N ASP A 224 1.33 7.88 9.05
CA ASP A 224 1.58 9.30 9.22
C ASP A 224 2.29 9.63 10.54
N MET A 225 2.22 8.71 11.51
CA MET A 225 2.82 8.93 12.83
C MET A 225 4.35 9.08 12.76
N LYS A 226 5.01 8.35 11.87
CA LYS A 226 6.46 8.44 11.66
C LYS A 226 6.87 9.52 10.66
N ASP A 227 5.94 10.00 9.82
CA ASP A 227 6.26 10.86 8.67
C ASP A 227 5.95 12.36 8.94
N GLN A 228 5.56 12.73 10.19
CA GLN A 228 5.08 14.06 10.56
C GLN A 228 6.02 15.23 10.18
N GLU A 229 7.34 15.02 10.15
CA GLU A 229 8.31 16.07 9.82
C GLU A 229 8.24 16.43 8.33
N GLY A 230 8.31 15.43 7.45
CA GLY A 230 8.19 15.63 6.01
C GLY A 230 6.78 16.07 5.60
N ASP A 231 5.73 15.50 6.22
CA ASP A 231 4.34 15.92 5.99
C ASP A 231 4.14 17.40 6.31
N ARG A 232 4.79 17.91 7.39
CA ARG A 232 4.75 19.35 7.75
C ARG A 232 5.47 20.20 6.71
N ALA A 233 6.62 19.74 6.20
CA ALA A 233 7.36 20.46 5.16
C ALA A 233 6.58 20.54 3.84
N LYS A 234 5.79 19.52 3.53
CA LYS A 234 4.88 19.49 2.36
C LYS A 234 3.57 20.24 2.59
N ASN A 235 3.28 20.73 3.82
CA ASN A 235 1.97 21.28 4.23
C ASN A 235 0.81 20.27 4.09
N ARG A 236 1.09 18.98 4.22
CA ARG A 236 0.09 17.91 4.13
C ARG A 236 -0.86 17.94 5.33
N ARG A 237 -2.14 17.68 5.08
CA ARG A 237 -3.19 17.69 6.12
C ARG A 237 -3.43 16.26 6.66
N THR A 238 -2.36 15.63 7.19
CA THR A 238 -2.45 14.30 7.80
C THR A 238 -3.10 14.34 9.18
N ALA A 239 -3.61 13.21 9.66
CA ALA A 239 -4.33 13.14 10.93
C ALA A 239 -3.54 13.75 12.11
N PRO A 240 -2.25 13.38 12.36
CA PRO A 240 -1.50 13.97 13.48
C PRO A 240 -1.28 15.47 13.36
N LEU A 241 -1.24 16.04 12.14
CA LEU A 241 -1.04 17.47 11.92
C LEU A 241 -2.36 18.27 12.03
N VAL A 242 -3.51 17.65 11.76
CA VAL A 242 -4.83 18.32 11.78
C VAL A 242 -5.47 18.23 13.16
N ILE A 243 -5.52 17.04 13.76
CA ILE A 243 -6.21 16.78 15.03
C ILE A 243 -5.25 16.60 16.22
N GLY A 244 -3.93 16.68 15.97
CA GLY A 244 -2.89 16.51 16.97
C GLY A 244 -2.48 15.04 17.16
N ASP A 245 -1.20 14.83 17.54
CA ASP A 245 -0.58 13.50 17.70
C ASP A 245 -1.39 12.59 18.65
N GLY A 246 -1.81 13.11 19.79
CA GLY A 246 -2.55 12.33 20.79
C GLY A 246 -3.91 11.83 20.28
N ALA A 247 -4.71 12.70 19.65
CA ALA A 247 -6.01 12.32 19.10
C ALA A 247 -5.84 11.37 17.92
N ALA A 248 -4.88 11.60 17.02
CA ALA A 248 -4.59 10.73 15.90
C ALA A 248 -4.26 9.30 16.35
N ARG A 249 -3.51 9.12 17.45
CA ARG A 249 -3.22 7.79 18.01
C ARG A 249 -4.48 7.04 18.46
N TRP A 250 -5.45 7.74 19.03
CA TRP A 250 -6.74 7.13 19.39
C TRP A 250 -7.57 6.76 18.16
N THR A 251 -7.53 7.56 17.09
CA THR A 251 -8.22 7.21 15.82
C THR A 251 -7.62 6.00 15.13
N ILE A 252 -6.42 5.57 15.49
CA ILE A 252 -5.79 4.32 15.06
C ILE A 252 -6.11 3.19 16.04
N ALA A 253 -5.91 3.42 17.33
CA ALA A 253 -6.02 2.41 18.39
C ALA A 253 -7.43 1.80 18.48
N ILE A 254 -8.46 2.64 18.49
CA ILE A 254 -9.85 2.19 18.62
C ILE A 254 -10.27 1.31 17.43
N PRO A 255 -10.13 1.74 16.17
CA PRO A 255 -10.48 0.88 15.03
C PRO A 255 -9.64 -0.39 14.97
N THR A 256 -8.33 -0.33 15.28
CA THR A 256 -7.48 -1.55 15.32
C THR A 256 -8.02 -2.55 16.33
N ALA A 257 -8.41 -2.11 17.54
CA ALA A 257 -9.05 -2.99 18.51
C ALA A 257 -10.36 -3.58 17.98
N ILE A 258 -11.25 -2.74 17.43
CA ILE A 258 -12.56 -3.18 16.91
C ILE A 258 -12.37 -4.22 15.80
N TRP A 259 -11.54 -3.95 14.79
CA TRP A 259 -11.34 -4.84 13.65
C TRP A 259 -10.66 -6.15 14.04
N SER A 260 -9.82 -6.16 15.08
CA SER A 260 -9.20 -7.38 15.61
C SER A 260 -10.22 -8.41 16.08
N PHE A 261 -11.40 -7.96 16.52
CA PHE A 261 -12.53 -8.83 16.88
C PHE A 261 -13.55 -8.95 15.74
N ALA A 262 -13.87 -7.87 15.07
CA ALA A 262 -14.93 -7.83 14.06
C ALA A 262 -14.65 -8.76 12.86
N CYS A 263 -13.40 -8.85 12.40
CA CYS A 263 -13.05 -9.73 11.28
C CYS A 263 -13.20 -11.22 11.61
N PRO A 264 -12.68 -11.74 12.74
CA PRO A 264 -12.99 -13.11 13.18
C PRO A 264 -14.48 -13.36 13.40
N ILE A 265 -15.25 -12.40 13.95
CA ILE A 265 -16.71 -12.49 14.12
C ILE A 265 -17.41 -12.60 12.77
N PHE A 266 -17.03 -11.78 11.78
CA PHE A 266 -17.60 -11.81 10.43
C PHE A 266 -17.51 -13.23 9.82
N TRP A 267 -16.40 -13.92 10.01
CA TRP A 267 -16.19 -15.29 9.54
C TRP A 267 -16.69 -16.35 10.52
N ARG A 268 -17.23 -15.99 11.68
CA ARG A 268 -17.67 -16.90 12.75
C ARG A 268 -16.59 -17.92 13.10
N LEU A 269 -15.38 -17.44 13.36
CA LEU A 269 -14.24 -18.29 13.69
C LEU A 269 -14.37 -18.89 15.10
N SER A 270 -13.72 -20.03 15.32
CA SER A 270 -13.51 -20.61 16.65
C SER A 270 -12.52 -19.74 17.46
N PHE A 271 -12.40 -19.99 18.75
CA PHE A 271 -11.50 -19.25 19.67
C PHE A 271 -10.06 -19.10 19.10
N LEU A 272 -9.51 -20.16 18.51
CA LEU A 272 -8.17 -20.15 17.93
C LEU A 272 -8.02 -19.13 16.79
N GLY A 273 -9.09 -18.86 16.04
CA GLY A 273 -9.08 -17.86 14.97
C GLY A 273 -8.98 -16.42 15.45
N TYR A 274 -9.23 -16.14 16.74
CA TYR A 274 -9.07 -14.83 17.35
C TYR A 274 -7.65 -14.58 17.86
N VAL A 275 -6.88 -15.63 18.18
CA VAL A 275 -5.62 -15.48 18.92
C VAL A 275 -4.66 -14.53 18.20
N LEU A 276 -4.35 -14.76 16.94
CA LEU A 276 -3.40 -13.93 16.21
C LEU A 276 -3.92 -12.52 15.91
N PRO A 277 -5.14 -12.34 15.31
CA PRO A 277 -5.67 -11.01 15.06
C PRO A 277 -5.73 -10.13 16.30
N VAL A 278 -6.23 -10.68 17.42
CA VAL A 278 -6.41 -9.93 18.67
C VAL A 278 -5.06 -9.66 19.34
N SER A 279 -4.18 -10.66 19.45
CA SER A 279 -2.89 -10.47 20.14
C SER A 279 -2.05 -9.40 19.45
N ILE A 280 -1.91 -9.45 18.12
CA ILE A 280 -1.10 -8.47 17.38
C ILE A 280 -1.81 -7.11 17.34
N GLY A 281 -3.14 -7.09 17.18
CA GLY A 281 -3.90 -5.86 17.25
C GLY A 281 -3.75 -5.16 18.61
N MET A 282 -3.80 -5.89 19.71
CA MET A 282 -3.57 -5.30 21.05
C MET A 282 -2.13 -4.82 21.25
N ILE A 283 -1.14 -5.51 20.69
CA ILE A 283 0.24 -5.02 20.69
C ILE A 283 0.34 -3.69 19.93
N ILE A 284 -0.33 -3.56 18.77
CA ILE A 284 -0.37 -2.29 18.03
C ILE A 284 -1.03 -1.20 18.86
N VAL A 285 -2.19 -1.47 19.47
CA VAL A 285 -2.90 -0.53 20.34
C VAL A 285 -2.00 -0.05 21.48
N PHE A 286 -1.35 -0.96 22.18
CA PHE A 286 -0.41 -0.63 23.26
C PHE A 286 0.74 0.25 22.74
N ARG A 287 1.37 -0.15 21.63
CA ARG A 287 2.51 0.57 21.07
C ARG A 287 2.15 1.97 20.61
N ILE A 288 1.03 2.12 19.85
CA ILE A 288 0.63 3.41 19.29
C ILE A 288 0.26 4.42 20.39
N LEU A 289 -0.30 3.97 21.50
CA LEU A 289 -0.69 4.85 22.60
C LEU A 289 0.48 5.22 23.52
N LEU A 290 1.43 4.31 23.75
CA LEU A 290 2.46 4.49 24.77
C LEU A 290 3.84 4.82 24.21
N LEU A 291 4.17 4.42 22.98
CA LEU A 291 5.48 4.63 22.38
C LEU A 291 5.43 5.75 21.34
N ARG A 292 6.19 6.84 21.57
CA ARG A 292 6.09 8.08 20.78
C ARG A 292 7.43 8.49 20.14
N SER A 293 8.21 7.55 19.65
CA SER A 293 9.43 7.86 18.90
C SER A 293 9.30 7.46 17.44
N PHE A 294 10.03 8.10 16.54
CA PHE A 294 10.10 7.75 15.11
C PHE A 294 10.33 6.24 14.89
N ILE A 295 11.30 5.65 15.64
CA ILE A 295 11.61 4.22 15.52
C ILE A 295 10.44 3.35 16.02
N ALA A 296 9.78 3.77 17.09
CA ALA A 296 8.63 3.05 17.63
C ALA A 296 7.45 3.09 16.64
N ASP A 297 7.15 4.27 16.08
CA ASP A 297 6.07 4.45 15.12
C ASP A 297 6.37 3.70 13.81
N LYS A 298 7.60 3.71 13.32
CA LYS A 298 8.04 2.89 12.17
C LYS A 298 7.85 1.39 12.40
N ARG A 299 8.23 0.89 13.58
CA ARG A 299 8.03 -0.53 13.94
C ARG A 299 6.54 -0.86 14.11
N THR A 300 5.74 0.07 14.62
CA THR A 300 4.28 -0.11 14.76
C THR A 300 3.61 -0.17 13.40
N TRP A 301 4.05 0.64 12.44
CA TRP A 301 3.59 0.59 11.05
C TRP A 301 3.89 -0.77 10.39
N TRP A 302 5.08 -1.34 10.60
CA TRP A 302 5.38 -2.70 10.09
C TRP A 302 4.53 -3.79 10.76
N LEU A 303 4.29 -3.67 12.08
CA LEU A 303 3.38 -4.59 12.78
C LEU A 303 1.95 -4.47 12.27
N TRP A 304 1.51 -3.25 11.92
CA TRP A 304 0.22 -3.03 11.30
C TRP A 304 0.12 -3.72 9.94
N ALA A 305 1.13 -3.65 9.10
CA ALA A 305 1.16 -4.38 7.82
C ALA A 305 1.11 -5.91 8.01
N ALA A 306 1.81 -6.43 9.01
CA ALA A 306 1.71 -7.86 9.36
C ALA A 306 0.31 -8.23 9.90
N TRP A 307 -0.28 -7.36 10.73
CA TRP A 307 -1.63 -7.54 11.25
C TRP A 307 -2.69 -7.53 10.16
N THR A 308 -2.60 -6.63 9.18
CA THR A 308 -3.51 -6.62 8.03
C THR A 308 -3.38 -7.93 7.24
N GLY A 309 -2.17 -8.42 6.99
CA GLY A 309 -1.96 -9.73 6.38
C GLY A 309 -2.64 -10.87 7.15
N ILE A 310 -2.55 -10.87 8.48
CA ILE A 310 -3.22 -11.87 9.34
C ILE A 310 -4.74 -11.75 9.25
N ILE A 311 -5.28 -10.53 9.26
CA ILE A 311 -6.72 -10.29 9.06
C ILE A 311 -7.16 -10.85 7.70
N TRP A 312 -6.37 -10.64 6.64
CA TRP A 312 -6.67 -11.14 5.30
C TRP A 312 -6.71 -12.68 5.21
N MET A 313 -5.99 -13.37 6.08
CA MET A 313 -6.01 -14.84 6.15
C MET A 313 -7.24 -15.41 6.87
N THR A 314 -8.02 -14.60 7.57
CA THR A 314 -9.13 -15.09 8.40
C THR A 314 -10.19 -15.94 7.66
N PRO A 315 -10.53 -15.71 6.37
CA PRO A 315 -11.43 -16.60 5.64
C PRO A 315 -10.98 -18.07 5.61
N LEU A 316 -9.67 -18.32 5.49
CA LEU A 316 -9.10 -19.65 5.45
C LEU A 316 -9.32 -20.43 6.76
N PHE A 317 -9.32 -19.71 7.90
CA PHE A 317 -9.51 -20.33 9.21
C PHE A 317 -10.95 -20.77 9.49
N LYS A 318 -11.92 -20.41 8.63
CA LYS A 318 -13.30 -20.86 8.74
C LYS A 318 -13.46 -22.33 8.34
N ASP A 319 -12.71 -22.79 7.33
CA ASP A 319 -12.81 -24.16 6.83
C ASP A 319 -11.45 -24.87 6.89
N TYR A 320 -11.18 -25.52 8.02
CA TYR A 320 -9.97 -26.33 8.21
C TYR A 320 -9.87 -27.51 7.23
N SER A 321 -10.95 -27.89 6.54
CA SER A 321 -10.93 -29.04 5.62
C SER A 321 -9.96 -28.82 4.45
N VAL A 322 -9.72 -27.55 4.04
CA VAL A 322 -8.74 -27.20 3.02
C VAL A 322 -7.33 -27.49 3.53
N PHE A 323 -7.05 -27.16 4.79
CA PHE A 323 -5.73 -27.39 5.39
C PHE A 323 -5.48 -28.88 5.69
N VAL A 324 -6.50 -29.61 6.11
CA VAL A 324 -6.42 -31.07 6.35
C VAL A 324 -6.21 -31.83 5.04
N ARG A 325 -6.91 -31.43 3.96
CA ARG A 325 -6.69 -32.01 2.62
C ARG A 325 -5.29 -31.76 2.10
N PHE A 326 -4.75 -30.55 2.38
CA PHE A 326 -3.37 -30.19 2.06
C PHE A 326 -2.37 -31.12 2.75
N LEU A 327 -2.47 -31.31 4.07
CA LEU A 327 -1.58 -32.19 4.84
C LEU A 327 -1.70 -33.65 4.39
N HIS A 328 -2.86 -34.10 3.92
CA HIS A 328 -3.07 -35.44 3.41
C HIS A 328 -2.38 -35.67 2.06
N ASN A 329 -2.44 -34.68 1.14
CA ASN A 329 -1.80 -34.75 -0.18
C ASN A 329 -0.26 -34.63 -0.13
N PHE A 330 0.31 -34.14 0.97
CA PHE A 330 1.77 -34.14 1.19
C PHE A 330 2.30 -35.47 1.76
N ARG A 331 1.40 -36.33 2.25
CA ARG A 331 1.77 -37.67 2.81
C ARG A 331 1.57 -38.81 1.85
N SER A 332 0.91 -38.55 0.74
CA SER A 332 0.73 -39.51 -0.39
C SER A 332 1.72 -39.19 -1.52
#